data_7379052a4fde4cd2e522fcab7d7c52dd
#
_entry.id   7379052a4fde4cd2e522fcab7d7c52dd
#
_cell.length_a   1.000
_cell.length_b   1.000
_cell.length_c   1.000
_cell.angle_alpha   90.00
_cell.angle_beta   90.00
_cell.angle_gamma   90.00
#
_symmetry.space_group_name_H-M   'P 1'
#
loop_
_entity.id
_entity.type
_entity.pdbx_description
1 polymer ?
#
loop_
_entity_poly.entity_id
_entity_poly.type
_entity_poly.pdbx_seq_one_letter_code
_entity_poly.pdbx_strand_id
1 'polypeptide(L)'
;MLFSLAAIFFAIVYRWISLERLQRFAPSEFPGKPTPEPTAARPPVIGGKLDTARLFNGITVHASVDTSPGADATTERVDPQSYVLDLKLQARLPTPNRTIEELAKVSPELPKLLPGLAAMLTPDSVAPFFTELYNTKIKLLRDNLVRLDQLLSRHNFYDCQTVLLLSHPETHRKAILLQADMDVDADGSDSDRLPIGSGASPNFKPFTSFRWAKKTNAPNPYLGPAEERLRKAEAESAQKTISPERKKELRTAIGQIRDEITTLKKFSFLIGATDPYIVLPSGFARGADGGKVGDYAVVIFGDNIYPAVVGDVGPPDKVGEASLRISKEINTLSTPMNRPVSDLKVTYLIFPGTADLPFSPPDLEKLQAKCEAFVKEIGGATVPLHHWENIIPPPPTPTPIPTLSPTPTSTPSPSPDTSTTPSASPSATFAFPIPTTSVSTASTPAPSPSISRSP
;
A
#
# COMPACT_ATOMS: atom_id res chain seq x y z
N MET A 1 21.81 -19.40 10.15
CA MET A 1 21.67 -19.52 8.70
C MET A 1 20.25 -19.17 8.18
N LEU A 2 19.16 -19.46 8.90
CA LEU A 2 17.79 -19.08 8.50
C LEU A 2 17.52 -17.55 8.52
N PHE A 3 18.15 -16.79 9.41
CA PHE A 3 17.95 -15.34 9.53
C PHE A 3 18.53 -14.50 8.38
N SER A 4 19.60 -14.99 7.73
CA SER A 4 20.19 -14.30 6.57
C SER A 4 19.34 -14.41 5.31
N LEU A 5 18.59 -15.48 5.13
CA LEU A 5 17.70 -15.70 3.99
C LEU A 5 16.45 -14.78 4.04
N ALA A 6 15.91 -14.54 5.22
CA ALA A 6 14.77 -13.63 5.41
C ALA A 6 15.13 -12.17 5.09
N ALA A 7 16.32 -11.72 5.49
CA ALA A 7 16.78 -10.34 5.21
C ALA A 7 17.04 -10.10 3.71
N ILE A 8 17.57 -11.11 3.02
CA ILE A 8 17.79 -11.06 1.57
C ILE A 8 16.44 -11.07 0.82
N PHE A 9 15.48 -11.85 1.29
CA PHE A 9 14.12 -11.90 0.75
C PHE A 9 13.42 -10.53 0.83
N PHE A 10 13.49 -9.86 1.99
CA PHE A 10 12.93 -8.51 2.17
C PHE A 10 13.59 -7.46 1.27
N ALA A 11 14.92 -7.52 1.10
CA ALA A 11 15.64 -6.58 0.25
C ALA A 11 15.30 -6.75 -1.25
N ILE A 12 15.10 -7.99 -1.70
CA ILE A 12 14.78 -8.32 -3.10
C ILE A 12 13.31 -7.95 -3.40
N VAL A 13 12.37 -8.24 -2.50
CA VAL A 13 10.96 -7.87 -2.64
C VAL A 13 10.82 -6.34 -2.65
N TYR A 14 11.56 -5.64 -1.80
CA TYR A 14 11.58 -4.18 -1.76
C TYR A 14 12.09 -3.57 -3.08
N ARG A 15 13.18 -4.10 -3.63
CA ARG A 15 13.77 -3.61 -4.89
C ARG A 15 12.84 -3.87 -6.09
N TRP A 16 12.14 -5.00 -6.13
CA TRP A 16 11.20 -5.33 -7.20
C TRP A 16 9.93 -4.45 -7.13
N ILE A 17 9.39 -4.23 -5.94
CA ILE A 17 8.24 -3.35 -5.70
C ILE A 17 8.57 -1.90 -6.07
N SER A 18 9.79 -1.43 -5.80
CA SER A 18 10.24 -0.09 -6.20
C SER A 18 10.34 0.05 -7.72
N LEU A 19 10.78 -0.99 -8.43
CA LEU A 19 10.86 -1.02 -9.88
C LEU A 19 9.47 -1.06 -10.55
N GLU A 20 8.52 -1.83 -10.02
CA GLU A 20 7.14 -1.86 -10.54
C GLU A 20 6.37 -0.55 -10.30
N ARG A 21 6.62 0.13 -9.19
CA ARG A 21 6.06 1.48 -8.95
C ARG A 21 6.57 2.52 -9.95
N LEU A 22 7.82 2.41 -10.40
CA LEU A 22 8.42 3.32 -11.39
C LEU A 22 7.88 3.11 -12.80
N GLN A 23 7.53 1.89 -13.19
CA GLN A 23 6.98 1.59 -14.53
C GLN A 23 5.51 1.99 -14.71
N ARG A 24 4.77 2.28 -13.64
CA ARG A 24 3.34 2.62 -13.69
C ARG A 24 3.02 4.11 -13.77
N PHE A 25 4.02 4.98 -13.84
CA PHE A 25 3.85 6.42 -14.06
C PHE A 25 3.89 6.84 -15.54
N ALA A 26 3.43 5.98 -16.46
CA ALA A 26 3.06 6.45 -17.78
C ALA A 26 1.70 7.16 -17.66
N PRO A 27 1.54 8.41 -18.12
CA PRO A 27 0.28 9.13 -18.03
C PRO A 27 -0.76 8.43 -18.89
N SER A 28 -1.84 7.92 -18.26
CA SER A 28 -3.04 7.54 -18.99
C SER A 28 -3.73 8.81 -19.44
N GLU A 29 -3.93 8.95 -20.74
CA GLU A 29 -4.72 10.01 -21.33
C GLU A 29 -6.18 9.93 -20.82
N PHE A 30 -6.58 10.92 -20.04
CA PHE A 30 -7.99 11.15 -19.72
C PHE A 30 -8.65 11.98 -20.82
N PRO A 31 -9.90 11.70 -21.22
CA PRO A 31 -10.62 12.49 -22.22
C PRO A 31 -10.86 13.91 -21.74
N GLY A 32 -10.56 14.85 -22.61
CA GLY A 32 -10.31 16.25 -22.37
C GLY A 32 -11.40 17.07 -21.68
N LYS A 33 -10.95 17.84 -20.72
CA LYS A 33 -11.53 19.14 -20.42
C LYS A 33 -10.96 20.17 -21.43
N PRO A 34 -11.72 21.21 -21.81
CA PRO A 34 -11.25 22.20 -22.77
C PRO A 34 -9.99 22.88 -22.24
N THR A 35 -8.97 22.87 -23.08
CA THR A 35 -7.67 23.51 -22.86
C THR A 35 -7.88 25.03 -22.72
N PRO A 36 -7.44 25.68 -21.63
CA PRO A 36 -7.30 27.13 -21.65
C PRO A 36 -6.19 27.52 -22.64
N GLU A 37 -6.42 28.60 -23.40
CA GLU A 37 -5.46 29.17 -24.33
C GLU A 37 -4.07 29.33 -23.71
N PRO A 38 -2.99 29.08 -24.47
CA PRO A 38 -1.64 29.18 -23.93
C PRO A 38 -1.31 30.63 -23.59
N THR A 39 -1.36 30.93 -22.30
CA THR A 39 -0.73 32.14 -21.77
C THR A 39 0.76 32.06 -22.07
N ALA A 40 1.30 33.04 -22.79
CA ALA A 40 2.71 33.10 -23.16
C ALA A 40 3.60 32.74 -21.99
N ALA A 41 4.42 31.69 -22.14
CA ALA A 41 5.32 31.21 -21.15
C ALA A 41 6.26 32.32 -20.69
N ARG A 42 6.17 32.78 -19.46
CA ARG A 42 7.20 33.64 -18.88
C ARG A 42 8.54 32.89 -18.92
N PRO A 43 9.63 33.56 -19.33
CA PRO A 43 10.95 32.95 -19.31
C PRO A 43 11.24 32.45 -17.88
N PRO A 44 11.90 31.30 -17.72
CA PRO A 44 12.21 30.76 -16.40
C PRO A 44 13.02 31.78 -15.61
N VAL A 45 12.53 32.14 -14.43
CA VAL A 45 13.27 33.03 -13.52
C VAL A 45 14.44 32.21 -12.96
N ILE A 46 15.66 32.52 -13.39
CA ILE A 46 16.89 31.93 -12.86
C ILE A 46 16.95 32.25 -11.37
N GLY A 47 17.05 31.23 -10.52
CA GLY A 47 17.02 31.37 -9.06
C GLY A 47 15.61 31.32 -8.43
N GLY A 48 14.59 30.88 -9.14
CA GLY A 48 13.25 30.67 -8.59
C GLY A 48 13.18 29.49 -7.63
N LYS A 49 12.24 29.56 -6.69
CA LYS A 49 11.86 28.41 -5.85
C LYS A 49 11.26 27.33 -6.76
N LEU A 50 11.81 26.11 -6.69
CA LEU A 50 11.24 24.99 -7.43
C LEU A 50 9.79 24.79 -6.97
N ASP A 51 8.87 24.53 -7.90
CA ASP A 51 7.50 24.12 -7.54
C ASP A 51 7.55 22.73 -6.90
N THR A 52 7.58 22.74 -5.58
CA THR A 52 7.61 21.54 -4.75
C THR A 52 6.22 21.17 -4.21
N ALA A 53 5.15 21.73 -4.80
CA ALA A 53 3.78 21.49 -4.33
C ALA A 53 3.41 20.00 -4.30
N ARG A 54 4.10 19.17 -5.11
CA ARG A 54 3.97 17.71 -5.10
C ARG A 54 4.92 17.01 -4.12
N LEU A 55 5.88 17.73 -3.54
CA LEU A 55 6.89 17.19 -2.64
C LEU A 55 6.66 17.67 -1.21
N PHE A 56 7.09 18.88 -0.91
CA PHE A 56 6.83 19.66 0.30
C PHE A 56 7.54 21.03 0.17
N ASN A 57 7.19 21.97 1.02
CA ASN A 57 7.63 23.37 0.90
C ASN A 57 9.06 23.68 1.40
N GLY A 58 9.88 22.68 1.65
CA GLY A 58 11.18 22.84 2.31
C GLY A 58 12.41 22.90 1.40
N ILE A 59 12.28 22.64 0.09
CA ILE A 59 13.43 22.60 -0.82
C ILE A 59 13.59 23.95 -1.53
N THR A 60 14.81 24.50 -1.44
CA THR A 60 15.22 25.64 -2.27
C THR A 60 16.28 25.17 -3.26
N VAL A 61 16.07 25.42 -4.53
CA VAL A 61 17.02 25.09 -5.60
C VAL A 61 17.61 26.38 -6.16
N HIS A 62 18.93 26.46 -6.18
CA HIS A 62 19.68 27.47 -6.90
C HIS A 62 20.30 26.80 -8.12
N ALA A 63 19.92 27.24 -9.31
CA ALA A 63 20.42 26.70 -10.56
C ALA A 63 20.88 27.85 -11.47
N SER A 64 22.02 27.67 -12.10
CA SER A 64 22.52 28.54 -13.16
C SER A 64 23.05 27.68 -14.30
N VAL A 65 23.08 28.23 -15.50
CA VAL A 65 23.71 27.62 -16.66
C VAL A 65 24.80 28.56 -17.14
N ASP A 66 26.04 28.13 -16.97
CA ASP A 66 27.21 28.84 -17.49
C ASP A 66 27.55 28.26 -18.87
N THR A 67 27.87 29.12 -19.82
CA THR A 67 28.20 28.71 -21.21
C THR A 67 29.58 29.23 -21.57
N SER A 68 30.33 28.40 -22.28
CA SER A 68 31.60 28.78 -22.89
C SER A 68 31.65 28.30 -24.34
N PRO A 69 32.46 28.96 -25.22
CA PRO A 69 32.69 28.45 -26.55
C PRO A 69 33.32 27.05 -26.51
N GLY A 70 32.77 26.12 -27.26
CA GLY A 70 33.29 24.78 -27.46
C GLY A 70 33.79 24.54 -28.87
N ALA A 71 34.01 23.28 -29.23
CA ALA A 71 34.35 22.81 -30.55
C ALA A 71 33.09 22.63 -31.43
N ASP A 72 33.19 21.83 -32.49
CA ASP A 72 32.01 21.47 -33.25
C ASP A 72 31.05 20.54 -32.49
N ALA A 73 29.76 20.54 -32.87
CA ALA A 73 28.74 19.79 -32.18
C ALA A 73 28.98 18.26 -32.15
N THR A 74 29.71 17.73 -33.09
CA THR A 74 30.03 16.30 -33.14
C THR A 74 31.01 15.93 -32.05
N THR A 75 32.01 16.79 -31.80
CA THR A 75 33.00 16.67 -30.73
C THR A 75 32.34 16.87 -29.37
N GLU A 76 31.62 17.98 -29.18
CA GLU A 76 30.96 18.33 -27.92
C GLU A 76 29.94 17.26 -27.47
N ARG A 77 29.28 16.62 -28.43
CA ARG A 77 28.27 15.59 -28.13
C ARG A 77 28.85 14.39 -27.39
N VAL A 78 30.11 14.05 -27.60
CA VAL A 78 30.75 12.86 -27.05
C VAL A 78 31.75 13.19 -25.94
N ASP A 79 32.10 14.47 -25.77
CA ASP A 79 33.01 14.91 -24.72
C ASP A 79 32.28 14.96 -23.37
N PRO A 80 32.69 14.20 -22.37
CA PRO A 80 32.08 14.19 -21.04
C PRO A 80 32.22 15.51 -20.28
N GLN A 81 33.07 16.46 -20.74
CA GLN A 81 33.26 17.78 -20.14
C GLN A 81 32.34 18.86 -20.75
N SER A 82 31.66 18.57 -21.85
CA SER A 82 30.75 19.53 -22.50
C SER A 82 29.50 19.86 -21.65
N TYR A 83 29.07 18.91 -20.82
CA TYR A 83 27.92 19.05 -19.92
C TYR A 83 28.30 18.55 -18.54
N VAL A 84 28.69 19.45 -17.66
CA VAL A 84 29.05 19.14 -16.26
C VAL A 84 27.99 19.69 -15.32
N LEU A 85 27.46 18.86 -14.46
CA LEU A 85 26.51 19.26 -13.41
C LEU A 85 27.11 18.95 -12.03
N ASP A 86 27.46 20.00 -11.29
CA ASP A 86 27.90 19.88 -9.91
C ASP A 86 26.72 19.99 -8.96
N LEU A 87 26.51 18.96 -8.14
CA LEU A 87 25.42 18.89 -7.18
C LEU A 87 25.94 18.89 -5.73
N LYS A 88 25.44 19.82 -4.93
CA LYS A 88 25.69 19.87 -3.49
C LYS A 88 24.37 19.97 -2.75
N LEU A 89 24.02 18.95 -1.97
CA LEU A 89 22.86 18.97 -1.09
C LEU A 89 23.29 19.30 0.35
N GLN A 90 22.65 20.29 0.95
CA GLN A 90 22.77 20.59 2.38
C GLN A 90 21.47 20.19 3.08
N ALA A 91 21.57 19.32 4.06
CA ALA A 91 20.43 18.90 4.89
C ALA A 91 20.71 19.27 6.35
N ARG A 92 19.70 19.82 7.04
CA ARG A 92 19.73 20.03 8.49
C ARG A 92 18.99 18.89 9.15
N LEU A 93 19.62 18.19 10.10
CA LEU A 93 18.95 17.13 10.85
C LEU A 93 17.93 17.76 11.82
N PRO A 94 16.71 17.24 11.89
CA PRO A 94 15.71 17.74 12.81
C PRO A 94 16.04 17.36 14.25
N THR A 95 15.58 18.20 15.18
CA THR A 95 15.60 17.91 16.61
C THR A 95 14.27 17.30 17.00
N PRO A 96 14.22 16.17 17.72
CA PRO A 96 12.98 15.55 18.14
C PRO A 96 12.29 16.39 19.23
N ASN A 97 10.96 16.42 19.21
CA ASN A 97 10.16 16.97 20.30
C ASN A 97 10.29 16.07 21.54
N ARG A 98 10.49 16.69 22.73
CA ARG A 98 10.74 15.97 23.99
C ARG A 98 9.80 16.37 25.12
N THR A 99 9.17 17.54 25.02
CA THR A 99 8.28 18.06 26.05
C THR A 99 6.87 18.17 25.50
N ILE A 100 5.90 18.28 26.42
CA ILE A 100 4.49 18.38 26.04
C ILE A 100 4.22 19.65 25.21
N GLU A 101 4.91 20.74 25.52
CA GLU A 101 4.80 22.02 24.80
C GLU A 101 5.37 21.89 23.38
N GLU A 102 6.46 21.13 23.21
CA GLU A 102 7.03 20.85 21.90
C GLU A 102 6.10 19.96 21.05
N LEU A 103 5.53 18.90 21.66
CA LEU A 103 4.53 18.06 21.01
C LEU A 103 3.29 18.86 20.60
N ALA A 104 2.87 19.81 21.44
CA ALA A 104 1.73 20.69 21.17
C ALA A 104 1.97 21.67 20.01
N LYS A 105 3.22 22.01 19.68
CA LYS A 105 3.51 22.83 18.47
C LYS A 105 3.10 22.12 17.19
N VAL A 106 3.12 20.80 17.19
CA VAL A 106 2.76 19.94 16.05
C VAL A 106 1.30 19.50 16.12
N SER A 107 0.86 19.07 17.30
CA SER A 107 -0.52 18.61 17.59
C SER A 107 -1.07 19.41 18.78
N PRO A 108 -1.66 20.61 18.57
CA PRO A 108 -2.05 21.52 19.65
C PRO A 108 -3.05 20.93 20.64
N GLU A 109 -3.91 20.05 20.18
CA GLU A 109 -4.95 19.42 21.02
C GLU A 109 -4.43 18.23 21.85
N LEU A 110 -3.24 17.70 21.54
CA LEU A 110 -2.70 16.50 22.15
C LEU A 110 -2.62 16.58 23.70
N PRO A 111 -2.13 17.67 24.32
CA PRO A 111 -2.07 17.76 25.80
C PRO A 111 -3.46 17.76 26.45
N LYS A 112 -4.46 18.31 25.77
CA LYS A 112 -5.85 18.32 26.23
C LYS A 112 -6.49 16.95 26.08
N LEU A 113 -6.27 16.29 24.94
CA LEU A 113 -6.84 14.97 24.65
C LEU A 113 -6.30 13.89 25.57
N LEU A 114 -4.99 13.91 25.84
CA LEU A 114 -4.28 12.92 26.66
C LEU A 114 -3.51 13.60 27.79
N PRO A 115 -4.20 14.03 28.88
CA PRO A 115 -3.59 14.80 29.97
C PRO A 115 -2.49 14.01 30.71
N GLY A 116 -2.57 12.70 30.78
CA GLY A 116 -1.55 11.84 31.40
C GLY A 116 -0.22 11.76 30.65
N LEU A 117 -0.19 12.18 29.38
CA LEU A 117 1.00 12.09 28.54
C LEU A 117 2.19 12.88 29.11
N ALA A 118 1.93 14.05 29.72
CA ALA A 118 2.97 14.88 30.29
C ALA A 118 3.79 14.16 31.39
N ALA A 119 3.15 13.30 32.19
CA ALA A 119 3.80 12.52 33.25
C ALA A 119 4.71 11.40 32.70
N MET A 120 4.57 11.01 31.46
CA MET A 120 5.34 9.96 30.80
C MET A 120 6.61 10.49 30.10
N LEU A 121 6.70 11.81 29.91
CA LEU A 121 7.81 12.42 29.18
C LEU A 121 9.02 12.61 30.10
N THR A 122 10.17 12.12 29.68
CA THR A 122 11.46 12.29 30.33
C THR A 122 12.52 12.75 29.33
N PRO A 123 13.65 13.31 29.77
CA PRO A 123 14.74 13.68 28.87
C PRO A 123 15.24 12.53 27.98
N ASP A 124 15.13 11.29 28.47
CA ASP A 124 15.62 10.07 27.82
C ASP A 124 14.54 9.36 26.98
N SER A 125 13.36 9.98 26.82
CA SER A 125 12.25 9.36 26.08
C SER A 125 12.49 9.22 24.57
N VAL A 126 13.45 9.94 23.99
CA VAL A 126 13.71 9.86 22.54
C VAL A 126 14.20 8.47 22.16
N ALA A 127 13.48 7.81 21.26
CA ALA A 127 13.86 6.49 20.78
C ALA A 127 15.17 6.56 19.96
N PRO A 128 16.10 5.61 20.14
CA PRO A 128 17.29 5.49 19.29
C PRO A 128 16.94 5.41 17.80
N PHE A 129 15.80 4.81 17.47
CA PHE A 129 15.27 4.71 16.11
C PHE A 129 15.16 6.09 15.42
N PHE A 130 14.86 7.18 16.13
CA PHE A 130 14.79 8.52 15.53
C PHE A 130 16.10 8.90 14.86
N THR A 131 17.22 8.66 15.54
CA THR A 131 18.56 8.92 14.98
C THR A 131 18.88 7.97 13.82
N GLU A 132 18.54 6.69 13.95
CA GLU A 132 18.75 5.68 12.90
C GLU A 132 17.93 5.99 11.63
N LEU A 133 16.69 6.46 11.78
CA LEU A 133 15.83 6.90 10.70
C LEU A 133 16.49 8.00 9.87
N TYR A 134 16.98 9.06 10.53
CA TYR A 134 17.59 10.18 9.83
C TYR A 134 18.96 9.85 9.26
N ASN A 135 19.74 9.00 9.89
CA ASN A 135 20.97 8.45 9.30
C ASN A 135 20.66 7.67 8.02
N THR A 136 19.59 6.88 8.02
CA THR A 136 19.12 6.14 6.84
C THR A 136 18.68 7.08 5.73
N LYS A 137 17.92 8.15 6.06
CA LYS A 137 17.48 9.16 5.09
C LYS A 137 18.67 9.93 4.49
N ILE A 138 19.66 10.32 5.28
CA ILE A 138 20.89 10.96 4.76
C ILE A 138 21.64 10.02 3.81
N LYS A 139 21.71 8.72 4.12
CA LYS A 139 22.29 7.74 3.21
C LYS A 139 21.51 7.67 1.90
N LEU A 140 20.17 7.60 1.97
CA LEU A 140 19.32 7.58 0.77
C LEU A 140 19.47 8.85 -0.08
N LEU A 141 19.55 10.03 0.55
CA LEU A 141 19.82 11.28 -0.16
C LEU A 141 21.17 11.23 -0.88
N ARG A 142 22.22 10.70 -0.23
CA ARG A 142 23.55 10.52 -0.83
C ARG A 142 23.51 9.57 -2.01
N ASP A 143 22.85 8.41 -1.85
CA ASP A 143 22.74 7.39 -2.88
C ASP A 143 21.91 7.86 -4.08
N ASN A 144 20.94 8.77 -3.85
CA ASN A 144 20.08 9.33 -4.88
C ASN A 144 20.63 10.62 -5.51
N LEU A 145 21.73 11.18 -5.00
CA LEU A 145 22.29 12.43 -5.53
C LEU A 145 22.71 12.32 -6.99
N VAL A 146 23.10 11.13 -7.43
CA VAL A 146 23.41 10.79 -8.84
C VAL A 146 22.20 10.29 -9.64
N ARG A 147 21.01 10.29 -9.05
CA ARG A 147 19.74 9.86 -9.67
C ARG A 147 18.68 10.91 -9.43
N LEU A 148 18.70 11.97 -10.25
CA LEU A 148 17.88 13.16 -10.06
C LEU A 148 16.38 12.88 -10.01
N ASP A 149 15.90 11.91 -10.77
CA ASP A 149 14.52 11.44 -10.77
C ASP A 149 14.08 10.86 -9.42
N GLN A 150 15.03 10.33 -8.65
CA GLN A 150 14.78 9.75 -7.32
C GLN A 150 15.12 10.68 -6.17
N LEU A 151 16.05 11.64 -6.39
CA LEU A 151 16.51 12.56 -5.35
C LEU A 151 15.35 13.34 -4.74
N LEU A 152 14.43 13.84 -5.56
CA LEU A 152 13.31 14.67 -5.13
C LEU A 152 12.08 13.86 -4.67
N SER A 153 12.21 12.56 -4.44
CA SER A 153 11.15 11.78 -3.81
C SER A 153 10.89 12.31 -2.40
N ARG A 154 9.61 12.56 -2.08
CA ARG A 154 9.18 13.07 -0.77
C ARG A 154 9.65 12.21 0.40
N HIS A 155 9.77 10.90 0.20
CA HIS A 155 10.22 9.96 1.23
C HIS A 155 11.72 10.05 1.57
N ASN A 156 12.51 10.77 0.78
CA ASN A 156 13.91 11.02 1.11
C ASN A 156 14.08 12.09 2.20
N PHE A 157 13.03 12.86 2.47
CA PHE A 157 13.07 14.01 3.36
C PHE A 157 12.36 13.73 4.70
N TYR A 158 12.04 14.79 5.42
CA TYR A 158 11.50 14.70 6.77
C TYR A 158 10.03 14.33 6.74
N ASP A 159 9.68 13.16 7.27
CA ASP A 159 8.32 12.63 7.40
C ASP A 159 7.97 12.33 8.87
N CYS A 160 8.91 12.53 9.81
CA CYS A 160 8.74 12.26 11.21
C CYS A 160 9.34 13.38 12.07
N GLN A 161 8.54 13.94 12.97
CA GLN A 161 8.98 15.00 13.91
C GLN A 161 9.63 14.42 15.15
N THR A 162 9.14 13.31 15.68
CA THR A 162 9.70 12.66 16.87
C THR A 162 9.26 11.20 16.97
N VAL A 163 10.07 10.41 17.66
CA VAL A 163 9.76 9.05 18.12
C VAL A 163 10.16 8.93 19.57
N LEU A 164 9.20 8.68 20.46
CA LEU A 164 9.40 8.58 21.89
C LEU A 164 9.03 7.20 22.42
N LEU A 165 9.87 6.69 23.34
CA LEU A 165 9.57 5.53 24.15
C LEU A 165 9.09 6.03 25.52
N LEU A 166 7.85 5.75 25.86
CA LEU A 166 7.19 6.28 27.04
C LEU A 166 6.85 5.14 28.01
N SER A 167 6.83 5.47 29.31
CA SER A 167 6.37 4.58 30.37
C SER A 167 5.60 5.38 31.40
N HIS A 168 4.37 4.97 31.69
CA HIS A 168 3.58 5.63 32.73
C HIS A 168 4.19 5.33 34.12
N PRO A 169 4.42 6.35 34.97
CA PRO A 169 5.15 6.19 36.22
C PRO A 169 4.46 5.24 37.22
N GLU A 170 3.14 5.19 37.25
CA GLU A 170 2.35 4.37 38.19
C GLU A 170 1.97 3.01 37.63
N THR A 171 1.40 2.98 36.41
CA THR A 171 0.90 1.75 35.80
C THR A 171 1.99 0.95 35.10
N HIS A 172 3.15 1.55 34.85
CA HIS A 172 4.25 1.01 34.05
C HIS A 172 3.82 0.62 32.61
N ARG A 173 2.66 1.13 32.14
CA ARG A 173 2.23 0.95 30.76
C ARG A 173 3.24 1.62 29.83
N LYS A 174 3.83 0.81 28.96
CA LYS A 174 4.69 1.31 27.89
C LYS A 174 3.85 1.81 26.73
N ALA A 175 4.29 2.90 26.12
CA ALA A 175 3.73 3.42 24.88
C ALA A 175 4.85 3.93 23.98
N ILE A 176 4.63 3.90 22.68
CA ILE A 176 5.50 4.49 21.67
C ILE A 176 4.73 5.59 21.01
N LEU A 177 5.26 6.80 21.05
CA LEU A 177 4.66 7.96 20.40
C LEU A 177 5.48 8.36 19.17
N LEU A 178 4.79 8.50 18.04
CA LEU A 178 5.35 9.08 16.81
C LEU A 178 4.52 10.28 16.40
N GLN A 179 5.17 11.37 16.00
CA GLN A 179 4.54 12.48 15.28
C GLN A 179 5.05 12.46 13.84
N ALA A 180 4.17 12.29 12.88
CA ALA A 180 4.52 12.13 11.48
C ALA A 180 3.42 12.67 10.56
N ASP A 181 3.65 12.63 9.25
CA ASP A 181 2.59 12.78 8.26
C ASP A 181 1.73 11.50 8.18
N MET A 182 0.83 11.41 7.20
CA MET A 182 0.08 10.20 6.92
C MET A 182 0.10 9.86 5.44
N ASP A 183 0.69 8.73 5.10
CA ASP A 183 0.52 8.05 3.82
C ASP A 183 -0.59 7.00 3.92
N VAL A 184 -1.11 6.58 2.77
CA VAL A 184 -2.18 5.59 2.69
C VAL A 184 -1.62 4.21 2.41
N ASP A 185 -1.97 3.24 3.25
CA ASP A 185 -1.88 1.82 2.95
C ASP A 185 -3.24 1.26 2.52
N ALA A 186 -3.29 0.70 1.31
CA ALA A 186 -4.47 0.04 0.77
C ALA A 186 -4.20 -1.44 0.44
N ASP A 187 -3.16 -2.00 1.04
CA ASP A 187 -2.77 -3.41 0.90
C ASP A 187 -3.80 -4.35 1.55
N GLY A 188 -3.67 -5.62 1.22
CA GLY A 188 -4.42 -6.69 1.85
C GLY A 188 -5.62 -7.22 1.08
N SER A 189 -6.07 -8.40 1.47
CA SER A 189 -7.22 -9.10 0.88
C SER A 189 -7.77 -10.16 1.84
N ASP A 190 -9.07 -10.37 1.78
CA ASP A 190 -9.72 -11.39 2.58
C ASP A 190 -10.92 -11.98 1.84
N SER A 191 -10.83 -13.24 1.45
CA SER A 191 -11.90 -13.96 0.77
C SER A 191 -12.90 -14.60 1.72
N ASP A 192 -12.65 -14.60 3.03
CA ASP A 192 -13.57 -15.14 4.02
C ASP A 192 -14.65 -14.12 4.42
N ARG A 193 -14.30 -12.82 4.46
CA ARG A 193 -15.20 -11.75 4.88
C ARG A 193 -15.82 -10.98 3.71
N LEU A 194 -15.15 -10.91 2.57
CA LEU A 194 -15.61 -10.14 1.43
C LEU A 194 -15.99 -11.02 0.26
N PRO A 195 -17.04 -10.64 -0.50
CA PRO A 195 -17.38 -11.31 -1.76
C PRO A 195 -16.20 -11.29 -2.74
N ILE A 196 -16.11 -12.33 -3.57
CA ILE A 196 -15.11 -12.43 -4.64
C ILE A 196 -15.14 -11.14 -5.48
N GLY A 197 -13.97 -10.52 -5.67
CA GLY A 197 -13.84 -9.29 -6.46
C GLY A 197 -14.09 -7.99 -5.70
N SER A 198 -14.46 -8.02 -4.41
CA SER A 198 -14.60 -6.82 -3.59
C SER A 198 -13.40 -6.59 -2.67
N GLY A 199 -13.14 -5.33 -2.33
CA GLY A 199 -12.15 -4.91 -1.33
C GLY A 199 -10.69 -4.95 -1.78
N ALA A 200 -10.38 -5.45 -2.97
CA ALA A 200 -9.03 -5.51 -3.49
C ALA A 200 -8.68 -4.28 -4.33
N SER A 201 -7.59 -3.60 -4.00
CA SER A 201 -7.04 -2.56 -4.86
C SER A 201 -6.03 -3.17 -5.83
N PRO A 202 -6.24 -3.09 -7.17
CA PRO A 202 -5.36 -3.75 -8.16
C PRO A 202 -3.93 -3.20 -8.16
N ASN A 203 -3.70 -2.05 -7.55
CA ASN A 203 -2.42 -1.36 -7.52
C ASN A 203 -1.62 -1.59 -6.23
N PHE A 204 -2.15 -2.40 -5.30
CA PHE A 204 -1.56 -2.66 -4.00
C PHE A 204 -1.31 -4.15 -3.80
N LYS A 205 -0.54 -4.46 -2.75
CA LYS A 205 -0.23 -5.86 -2.45
C LYS A 205 -1.45 -6.57 -1.89
N PRO A 206 -1.62 -7.86 -2.19
CA PRO A 206 -2.73 -8.64 -1.66
C PRO A 206 -2.57 -9.05 -0.20
N PHE A 207 -1.51 -8.69 0.48
CA PHE A 207 -1.20 -9.15 1.83
C PHE A 207 -0.62 -8.04 2.70
N THR A 208 -0.97 -8.09 3.99
CA THR A 208 -0.35 -7.36 5.08
C THR A 208 0.42 -8.32 5.98
N SER A 209 1.22 -7.81 6.90
CA SER A 209 1.95 -8.64 7.89
C SER A 209 1.02 -9.28 8.91
N PHE A 210 -0.12 -8.65 9.22
CA PHE A 210 -1.17 -9.21 10.05
C PHE A 210 -2.02 -10.17 9.23
N ARG A 211 -1.96 -11.47 9.53
CA ARG A 211 -2.63 -12.52 8.78
C ARG A 211 -3.13 -13.64 9.68
N TRP A 212 -4.19 -14.30 9.26
CA TRP A 212 -4.75 -15.49 9.93
C TRP A 212 -5.04 -16.61 8.92
N ALA A 213 -5.19 -17.83 9.42
CA ALA A 213 -5.55 -18.96 8.58
C ALA A 213 -6.95 -18.78 8.00
N LYS A 214 -7.10 -19.02 6.71
CA LYS A 214 -8.41 -19.00 6.04
C LYS A 214 -9.36 -20.02 6.67
N LYS A 215 -10.64 -19.65 6.74
CA LYS A 215 -11.71 -20.50 7.26
C LYS A 215 -12.57 -21.12 6.15
N THR A 216 -12.56 -20.52 4.95
CA THR A 216 -13.34 -20.99 3.80
C THR A 216 -12.45 -21.39 2.64
N ASN A 217 -13.03 -22.08 1.66
CA ASN A 217 -12.38 -22.41 0.38
C ASN A 217 -12.57 -21.32 -0.69
N ALA A 218 -13.18 -20.17 -0.34
CA ALA A 218 -13.38 -19.08 -1.29
C ALA A 218 -12.01 -18.61 -1.83
N PRO A 219 -11.82 -18.52 -3.16
CA PRO A 219 -10.55 -18.12 -3.73
C PRO A 219 -10.25 -16.66 -3.40
N ASN A 220 -9.00 -16.37 -3.05
CA ASN A 220 -8.55 -14.99 -2.90
C ASN A 220 -8.65 -14.26 -4.26
N PRO A 221 -9.15 -13.00 -4.33
CA PRO A 221 -9.31 -12.28 -5.60
C PRO A 221 -8.01 -12.07 -6.38
N TYR A 222 -6.86 -12.09 -5.71
CA TYR A 222 -5.55 -11.98 -6.35
C TYR A 222 -4.96 -13.32 -6.80
N LEU A 223 -5.60 -14.45 -6.47
CA LEU A 223 -5.06 -15.77 -6.80
C LEU A 223 -4.97 -16.00 -8.31
N GLY A 224 -6.05 -15.74 -9.03
CA GLY A 224 -6.07 -15.89 -10.50
C GLY A 224 -5.02 -15.02 -11.21
N PRO A 225 -4.92 -13.72 -10.92
CA PRO A 225 -3.84 -12.87 -11.43
C PRO A 225 -2.43 -13.36 -11.08
N ALA A 226 -2.20 -13.94 -9.90
CA ALA A 226 -0.91 -14.49 -9.52
C ALA A 226 -0.57 -15.77 -10.30
N GLU A 227 -1.55 -16.68 -10.47
CA GLU A 227 -1.40 -17.88 -11.27
C GLU A 227 -1.13 -17.57 -12.75
N GLU A 228 -1.77 -16.54 -13.30
CA GLU A 228 -1.50 -16.07 -14.67
C GLU A 228 -0.09 -15.47 -14.82
N ARG A 229 0.38 -14.70 -13.83
CA ARG A 229 1.78 -14.22 -13.81
C ARG A 229 2.77 -15.35 -13.75
N LEU A 230 2.49 -16.39 -12.94
CA LEU A 230 3.33 -17.60 -12.88
C LEU A 230 3.43 -18.26 -14.23
N ARG A 231 2.28 -18.53 -14.88
CA ARG A 231 2.23 -19.18 -16.19
C ARG A 231 3.03 -18.40 -17.25
N LYS A 232 2.93 -17.07 -17.28
CA LYS A 232 3.70 -16.22 -18.20
C LYS A 232 5.20 -16.29 -17.93
N ALA A 233 5.61 -16.21 -16.66
CA ALA A 233 7.02 -16.27 -16.29
C ALA A 233 7.64 -17.64 -16.59
N GLU A 234 6.92 -18.74 -16.39
CA GLU A 234 7.35 -20.09 -16.72
C GLU A 234 7.47 -20.28 -18.24
N ALA A 235 6.49 -19.78 -19.02
CA ALA A 235 6.53 -19.83 -20.47
C ALA A 235 7.71 -19.03 -21.05
N GLU A 236 8.00 -17.83 -20.51
CA GLU A 236 9.17 -17.05 -20.89
C GLU A 236 10.45 -17.78 -20.52
N SER A 237 10.56 -18.35 -19.32
CA SER A 237 11.74 -19.08 -18.85
C SER A 237 12.06 -20.33 -19.67
N ALA A 238 11.06 -20.90 -20.36
CA ALA A 238 11.22 -22.09 -21.21
C ALA A 238 11.75 -21.76 -22.63
N GLN A 239 11.79 -20.48 -23.02
CA GLN A 239 12.29 -20.07 -24.33
C GLN A 239 13.80 -20.35 -24.46
N LYS A 240 14.21 -20.87 -25.64
CA LYS A 240 15.61 -21.21 -25.88
C LYS A 240 16.53 -19.99 -26.11
N THR A 241 15.95 -18.86 -26.52
CA THR A 241 16.65 -17.63 -26.90
C THR A 241 16.89 -16.65 -25.75
N ILE A 242 16.51 -17.01 -24.53
CA ILE A 242 16.61 -16.13 -23.36
C ILE A 242 18.04 -16.08 -22.82
N SER A 243 18.52 -14.89 -22.42
CA SER A 243 19.84 -14.75 -21.82
C SER A 243 19.95 -15.44 -20.46
N PRO A 244 21.16 -15.88 -20.05
CA PRO A 244 21.38 -16.50 -18.73
C PRO A 244 20.97 -15.59 -17.57
N GLU A 245 21.21 -14.29 -17.68
CA GLU A 245 20.84 -13.27 -16.69
C GLU A 245 19.32 -13.21 -16.55
N ARG A 246 18.60 -13.08 -17.65
CA ARG A 246 17.13 -13.05 -17.67
C ARG A 246 16.54 -14.37 -17.13
N LYS A 247 17.15 -15.50 -17.46
CA LYS A 247 16.74 -16.80 -16.92
C LYS A 247 16.92 -16.87 -15.40
N LYS A 248 17.97 -16.26 -14.86
CA LYS A 248 18.19 -16.16 -13.41
C LYS A 248 17.13 -15.28 -12.74
N GLU A 249 16.82 -14.12 -13.32
CA GLU A 249 15.76 -13.23 -12.84
C GLU A 249 14.40 -13.94 -12.79
N LEU A 250 14.04 -14.63 -13.88
CA LEU A 250 12.78 -15.37 -13.96
C LEU A 250 12.69 -16.50 -12.94
N ARG A 251 13.77 -17.23 -12.68
CA ARG A 251 13.74 -18.26 -11.62
C ARG A 251 13.43 -17.65 -10.24
N THR A 252 14.01 -16.49 -9.94
CA THR A 252 13.73 -15.78 -8.69
C THR A 252 12.28 -15.32 -8.65
N ALA A 253 11.78 -14.71 -9.73
CA ALA A 253 10.40 -14.25 -9.83
C ALA A 253 9.39 -15.41 -9.72
N ILE A 254 9.64 -16.53 -10.40
CA ILE A 254 8.81 -17.76 -10.32
C ILE A 254 8.73 -18.26 -8.88
N GLY A 255 9.88 -18.31 -8.16
CA GLY A 255 9.89 -18.68 -6.75
C GLY A 255 9.00 -17.77 -5.89
N GLN A 256 9.15 -16.47 -6.06
CA GLN A 256 8.36 -15.47 -5.33
C GLN A 256 6.86 -15.57 -5.62
N ILE A 257 6.47 -15.74 -6.89
CA ILE A 257 5.07 -15.89 -7.27
C ILE A 257 4.46 -17.19 -6.70
N ARG A 258 5.21 -18.28 -6.67
CA ARG A 258 4.76 -19.54 -6.05
C ARG A 258 4.54 -19.40 -4.54
N ASP A 259 5.42 -18.66 -3.85
CA ASP A 259 5.27 -18.37 -2.44
C ASP A 259 4.05 -17.46 -2.19
N GLU A 260 3.83 -16.46 -3.04
CA GLU A 260 2.64 -15.61 -3.04
C GLU A 260 1.37 -16.47 -3.21
N ILE A 261 1.28 -17.30 -4.23
CA ILE A 261 0.15 -18.21 -4.48
C ILE A 261 -0.12 -19.11 -3.26
N THR A 262 0.94 -19.68 -2.70
CA THR A 262 0.83 -20.53 -1.50
C THR A 262 0.27 -19.75 -0.31
N THR A 263 0.71 -18.52 -0.15
CA THR A 263 0.28 -17.61 0.92
C THR A 263 -1.19 -17.21 0.75
N LEU A 264 -1.61 -16.83 -0.46
CA LEU A 264 -2.99 -16.48 -0.80
C LEU A 264 -3.96 -17.65 -0.64
N LYS A 265 -3.50 -18.88 -0.83
CA LYS A 265 -4.31 -20.10 -0.60
C LYS A 265 -4.50 -20.41 0.88
N LYS A 266 -3.58 -20.00 1.75
CA LYS A 266 -3.58 -20.39 3.18
C LYS A 266 -4.10 -19.32 4.12
N PHE A 267 -3.95 -18.04 3.78
CA PHE A 267 -4.17 -16.95 4.71
C PHE A 267 -5.13 -15.91 4.17
N SER A 268 -5.81 -15.25 5.10
CA SER A 268 -6.52 -13.99 4.94
C SER A 268 -5.75 -12.88 5.66
N PHE A 269 -5.97 -11.62 5.28
CA PHE A 269 -5.20 -10.45 5.69
C PHE A 269 -6.13 -9.30 6.08
N LEU A 270 -5.60 -8.32 6.82
CA LEU A 270 -6.24 -7.01 6.95
C LEU A 270 -6.41 -6.37 5.58
N ILE A 271 -7.44 -5.57 5.42
CA ILE A 271 -7.77 -4.87 4.18
C ILE A 271 -7.74 -3.38 4.43
N GLY A 272 -6.86 -2.65 3.74
CA GLY A 272 -6.69 -1.22 3.93
C GLY A 272 -7.98 -0.42 3.81
N ALA A 273 -8.93 -0.84 2.96
CA ALA A 273 -10.20 -0.15 2.77
C ALA A 273 -11.22 -0.37 3.90
N THR A 274 -11.10 -1.42 4.70
CA THR A 274 -12.12 -1.82 5.69
C THR A 274 -11.61 -1.88 7.13
N ASP A 275 -10.33 -2.17 7.32
CA ASP A 275 -9.77 -2.43 8.62
C ASP A 275 -8.93 -1.24 9.12
N PRO A 276 -9.11 -0.78 10.37
CA PRO A 276 -8.33 0.31 10.93
C PRO A 276 -6.97 -0.21 11.42
N TYR A 277 -5.91 0.06 10.67
CA TYR A 277 -4.54 -0.30 11.06
C TYR A 277 -3.52 0.75 10.66
N ILE A 278 -2.35 0.68 11.28
CA ILE A 278 -1.17 1.48 10.98
C ILE A 278 -0.02 0.59 10.51
N VAL A 279 0.95 1.20 9.85
CA VAL A 279 2.16 0.54 9.36
C VAL A 279 3.37 1.05 10.13
N LEU A 280 4.23 0.14 10.59
CA LEU A 280 5.48 0.50 11.25
C LEU A 280 6.69 0.28 10.34
N PRO A 281 7.71 1.14 10.40
CA PRO A 281 8.96 0.90 9.70
C PRO A 281 9.67 -0.35 10.22
N SER A 282 10.23 -1.14 9.30
CA SER A 282 10.85 -2.43 9.64
C SER A 282 12.04 -2.32 10.60
N GLY A 283 12.75 -1.19 10.60
CA GLY A 283 13.83 -0.92 11.56
C GLY A 283 13.32 -0.84 12.98
N PHE A 284 12.15 -0.22 13.17
CA PHE A 284 11.51 -0.05 14.47
C PHE A 284 10.94 -1.36 15.04
N ALA A 285 10.31 -2.16 14.18
CA ALA A 285 9.71 -3.44 14.57
C ALA A 285 10.71 -4.51 15.07
N ARG A 286 12.04 -4.31 14.87
CA ARG A 286 13.09 -5.26 15.25
C ARG A 286 13.62 -5.08 16.68
N GLY A 287 13.46 -3.90 17.26
CA GLY A 287 13.93 -3.60 18.63
C GLY A 287 13.14 -4.34 19.70
N ALA A 288 13.75 -4.56 20.87
CA ALA A 288 13.08 -5.17 22.01
C ALA A 288 11.91 -4.32 22.52
N ASP A 289 12.06 -2.99 22.44
CA ASP A 289 11.05 -2.01 22.85
C ASP A 289 10.24 -1.46 21.65
N GLY A 290 10.42 -2.04 20.46
CA GLY A 290 9.69 -1.66 19.26
C GLY A 290 8.27 -2.27 19.23
N GLY A 291 7.34 -1.57 18.56
CA GLY A 291 6.01 -2.11 18.30
C GLY A 291 6.05 -3.33 17.39
N LYS A 292 5.11 -4.23 17.58
CA LYS A 292 4.97 -5.48 16.82
C LYS A 292 3.66 -5.50 16.06
N VAL A 293 3.62 -6.26 14.98
CA VAL A 293 2.35 -6.55 14.29
C VAL A 293 1.37 -7.14 15.29
N GLY A 294 0.15 -6.62 15.30
CA GLY A 294 -0.91 -7.00 16.22
C GLY A 294 -0.99 -6.15 17.50
N ASP A 295 0.04 -5.36 17.83
CA ASP A 295 -0.05 -4.42 18.95
C ASP A 295 -1.16 -3.41 18.71
N TYR A 296 -1.91 -3.10 19.78
CA TYR A 296 -2.94 -2.08 19.73
C TYR A 296 -2.32 -0.69 19.65
N ALA A 297 -3.02 0.21 18.99
CA ALA A 297 -2.58 1.57 18.79
C ALA A 297 -3.76 2.53 18.73
N VAL A 298 -3.50 3.81 18.88
CA VAL A 298 -4.44 4.87 18.52
C VAL A 298 -3.77 5.90 17.61
N VAL A 299 -4.54 6.44 16.67
CA VAL A 299 -4.13 7.54 15.81
C VAL A 299 -4.87 8.79 16.29
N ILE A 300 -4.15 9.89 16.48
CA ILE A 300 -4.68 11.15 16.97
C ILE A 300 -4.50 12.20 15.89
N PHE A 301 -5.59 12.82 15.48
CA PHE A 301 -5.59 13.92 14.52
C PHE A 301 -6.72 14.90 14.82
N GLY A 302 -6.40 16.19 14.93
CA GLY A 302 -7.34 17.19 15.42
C GLY A 302 -7.86 16.84 16.81
N ASP A 303 -9.18 16.86 16.99
CA ASP A 303 -9.86 16.55 18.25
C ASP A 303 -10.26 15.07 18.40
N ASN A 304 -9.80 14.18 17.54
CA ASN A 304 -10.25 12.80 17.48
C ASN A 304 -9.14 11.81 17.80
N ILE A 305 -9.53 10.68 18.39
CA ILE A 305 -8.66 9.52 18.72
C ILE A 305 -9.24 8.29 18.04
N TYR A 306 -8.53 7.69 17.11
CA TYR A 306 -8.97 6.56 16.28
C TYR A 306 -8.30 5.27 16.75
N PRO A 307 -9.07 4.27 17.25
CA PRO A 307 -8.53 2.94 17.57
C PRO A 307 -7.95 2.25 16.34
N ALA A 308 -6.82 1.60 16.51
CA ALA A 308 -6.11 0.90 15.45
C ALA A 308 -5.30 -0.28 15.98
N VAL A 309 -4.80 -1.12 15.08
CA VAL A 309 -3.76 -2.12 15.35
C VAL A 309 -2.56 -1.87 14.46
N VAL A 310 -1.39 -2.34 14.85
CA VAL A 310 -0.24 -2.45 13.93
C VAL A 310 -0.53 -3.59 12.95
N GLY A 311 -0.86 -3.25 11.70
CA GLY A 311 -1.29 -4.20 10.69
C GLY A 311 -0.19 -4.62 9.72
N ASP A 312 0.76 -3.75 9.45
CA ASP A 312 1.82 -4.06 8.50
C ASP A 312 3.18 -3.49 8.90
N VAL A 313 4.21 -3.94 8.18
CA VAL A 313 5.59 -3.50 8.34
C VAL A 313 6.09 -2.99 7.00
N GLY A 314 6.37 -1.71 6.96
CA GLY A 314 6.85 -0.99 5.79
C GLY A 314 8.37 -0.90 5.68
N PRO A 315 8.88 -0.13 4.71
CA PRO A 315 10.29 0.18 4.56
C PRO A 315 10.91 0.82 5.82
N PRO A 316 12.22 0.64 6.05
CA PRO A 316 12.87 1.12 7.28
C PRO A 316 12.95 2.65 7.40
N ASP A 317 12.80 3.35 6.28
CA ASP A 317 12.97 4.79 6.12
C ASP A 317 11.65 5.57 6.01
N LYS A 318 10.50 4.88 6.10
CA LYS A 318 9.18 5.52 6.01
C LYS A 318 8.44 5.43 7.33
N VAL A 319 7.89 6.57 7.75
CA VAL A 319 7.10 6.71 8.97
C VAL A 319 5.80 7.43 8.61
N GLY A 320 4.74 7.17 9.37
CA GLY A 320 3.46 7.83 9.15
C GLY A 320 2.66 7.20 8.00
N GLU A 321 2.22 5.96 8.19
CA GLU A 321 1.37 5.28 7.21
C GLU A 321 0.21 4.60 7.95
N ALA A 322 -1.01 4.80 7.43
CA ALA A 322 -2.22 4.20 7.97
C ALA A 322 -3.11 3.64 6.86
N SER A 323 -4.00 2.73 7.24
CA SER A 323 -4.95 2.12 6.31
C SER A 323 -5.82 3.18 5.62
N LEU A 324 -6.26 2.89 4.42
CA LEU A 324 -7.22 3.74 3.69
C LEU A 324 -8.50 3.99 4.51
N ARG A 325 -8.87 3.06 5.40
CA ARG A 325 -10.01 3.21 6.32
C ARG A 325 -9.82 4.41 7.25
N ILE A 326 -8.68 4.46 7.96
CA ILE A 326 -8.33 5.58 8.84
C ILE A 326 -8.15 6.87 8.02
N SER A 327 -7.45 6.76 6.91
CA SER A 327 -7.16 7.90 6.03
C SER A 327 -8.43 8.60 5.53
N LYS A 328 -9.47 7.84 5.17
CA LYS A 328 -10.76 8.39 4.72
C LYS A 328 -11.56 9.04 5.83
N GLU A 329 -11.44 8.54 7.06
CA GLU A 329 -12.09 9.15 8.22
C GLU A 329 -11.48 10.52 8.53
N ILE A 330 -10.15 10.63 8.43
CA ILE A 330 -9.42 11.88 8.64
C ILE A 330 -9.62 12.87 7.49
N ASN A 331 -9.64 12.37 6.26
CA ASN A 331 -9.80 13.17 5.04
C ASN A 331 -10.62 12.39 4.01
N THR A 332 -11.88 12.77 3.82
CA THR A 332 -12.82 12.10 2.90
C THR A 332 -12.36 12.06 1.45
N LEU A 333 -11.43 12.93 1.05
CA LEU A 333 -10.81 12.95 -0.28
C LEU A 333 -9.64 11.96 -0.40
N SER A 334 -9.37 11.17 0.64
CA SER A 334 -8.29 10.17 0.60
C SER A 334 -8.57 9.09 -0.42
N THR A 335 -7.53 8.76 -1.18
CA THR A 335 -7.50 7.68 -2.15
C THR A 335 -6.25 6.85 -1.91
N PRO A 336 -6.14 5.63 -2.44
CA PRO A 336 -4.91 4.85 -2.35
C PRO A 336 -3.67 5.55 -2.93
N MET A 337 -3.83 6.63 -3.70
CA MET A 337 -2.75 7.29 -4.45
C MET A 337 -2.40 8.68 -3.92
N ASN A 338 -3.12 9.21 -2.94
CA ASN A 338 -2.82 10.52 -2.36
C ASN A 338 -2.44 10.42 -0.88
N ARG A 339 -1.79 11.46 -0.38
CA ARG A 339 -1.46 11.61 1.04
C ARG A 339 -2.59 12.37 1.73
N PRO A 340 -3.30 11.79 2.72
CA PRO A 340 -4.40 12.46 3.43
C PRO A 340 -3.91 13.63 4.29
N VAL A 341 -2.75 13.49 4.93
CA VAL A 341 -2.13 14.53 5.76
C VAL A 341 -0.66 14.67 5.37
N SER A 342 -0.30 15.83 4.82
CA SER A 342 1.09 16.11 4.37
C SER A 342 1.95 16.75 5.45
N ASP A 343 1.34 17.38 6.45
CA ASP A 343 2.02 17.96 7.61
C ASP A 343 2.31 16.87 8.65
N LEU A 344 3.31 17.07 9.50
CA LEU A 344 3.69 16.11 10.55
C LEU A 344 2.74 16.11 11.77
N LYS A 345 1.46 16.40 11.56
CA LYS A 345 0.46 16.66 12.62
C LYS A 345 -0.24 15.42 13.15
N VAL A 346 0.03 14.27 12.58
CA VAL A 346 -0.58 13.02 13.04
C VAL A 346 0.24 12.44 14.17
N THR A 347 -0.40 12.13 15.28
CA THR A 347 0.25 11.42 16.40
C THR A 347 -0.22 9.97 16.40
N TYR A 348 0.71 9.05 16.33
CA TYR A 348 0.50 7.62 16.47
C TYR A 348 0.97 7.20 17.85
N LEU A 349 0.13 6.51 18.61
CA LEU A 349 0.48 5.99 19.93
C LEU A 349 0.25 4.48 19.92
N ILE A 350 1.34 3.72 20.07
CA ILE A 350 1.34 2.25 20.02
C ILE A 350 1.57 1.72 21.43
N PHE A 351 0.91 0.62 21.79
CA PHE A 351 1.05 -0.07 23.06
C PHE A 351 1.81 -1.40 22.88
N PRO A 352 3.15 -1.41 23.06
CA PRO A 352 3.98 -2.59 22.78
C PRO A 352 3.61 -3.80 23.64
N GLY A 353 3.66 -4.99 23.03
CA GLY A 353 3.43 -6.25 23.71
C GLY A 353 1.95 -6.54 24.02
N THR A 354 1.03 -5.87 23.32
CA THR A 354 -0.41 -6.01 23.54
C THR A 354 -1.11 -6.89 22.49
N ALA A 355 -0.37 -7.42 21.52
CA ALA A 355 -0.92 -8.24 20.45
C ALA A 355 -1.65 -9.48 21.00
N ASP A 356 -2.86 -9.73 20.52
CA ASP A 356 -3.60 -10.94 20.78
C ASP A 356 -3.21 -12.04 19.78
N LEU A 357 -2.68 -13.15 20.28
CA LEU A 357 -2.25 -14.28 19.45
C LEU A 357 -3.10 -15.53 19.75
N PRO A 358 -3.39 -16.37 18.75
CA PRO A 358 -3.09 -16.19 17.32
C PRO A 358 -3.95 -15.09 16.67
N PHE A 359 -3.46 -14.49 15.59
CA PHE A 359 -4.22 -13.49 14.86
C PHE A 359 -5.54 -14.06 14.31
N SER A 360 -6.57 -13.23 14.33
CA SER A 360 -7.92 -13.53 13.83
C SER A 360 -8.47 -12.32 13.06
N PRO A 361 -9.58 -12.48 12.33
CA PRO A 361 -10.25 -11.33 11.73
C PRO A 361 -10.50 -10.23 12.76
N PRO A 362 -10.36 -8.95 12.41
CA PRO A 362 -10.59 -7.84 13.32
C PRO A 362 -12.00 -7.87 13.92
N ASP A 363 -12.04 -7.70 15.23
CA ASP A 363 -13.25 -7.46 16.02
C ASP A 363 -13.21 -6.01 16.47
N LEU A 364 -14.08 -5.17 15.91
CA LEU A 364 -14.07 -3.72 16.12
C LEU A 364 -14.48 -3.34 17.56
N GLU A 365 -15.39 -4.08 18.17
CA GLU A 365 -15.80 -3.86 19.57
C GLU A 365 -14.64 -4.19 20.52
N LYS A 366 -13.97 -5.31 20.28
CA LYS A 366 -12.77 -5.67 21.03
C LYS A 366 -11.65 -4.66 20.83
N LEU A 367 -11.43 -4.18 19.61
CA LEU A 367 -10.47 -3.13 19.29
C LEU A 367 -10.76 -1.86 20.09
N GLN A 368 -12.01 -1.43 20.10
CA GLN A 368 -12.49 -0.26 20.86
C GLN A 368 -12.17 -0.44 22.35
N ALA A 369 -12.65 -1.52 22.96
CA ALA A 369 -12.50 -1.78 24.39
C ALA A 369 -11.02 -1.89 24.83
N LYS A 370 -10.18 -2.52 24.00
CA LYS A 370 -8.74 -2.65 24.28
C LYS A 370 -8.02 -1.31 24.20
N CYS A 371 -8.28 -0.51 23.16
CA CYS A 371 -7.68 0.81 23.01
C CYS A 371 -8.12 1.76 24.14
N GLU A 372 -9.40 1.73 24.53
CA GLU A 372 -9.90 2.50 25.70
C GLU A 372 -9.19 2.10 27.00
N ALA A 373 -9.03 0.79 27.23
CA ALA A 373 -8.33 0.30 28.41
C ALA A 373 -6.86 0.77 28.45
N PHE A 374 -6.12 0.66 27.34
CA PHE A 374 -4.73 1.07 27.28
C PHE A 374 -4.56 2.59 27.38
N VAL A 375 -5.45 3.37 26.75
CA VAL A 375 -5.49 4.82 26.92
C VAL A 375 -5.78 5.20 28.39
N LYS A 376 -6.68 4.49 29.04
CA LYS A 376 -6.96 4.70 30.49
C LYS A 376 -5.71 4.43 31.35
N GLU A 377 -4.92 3.40 31.03
CA GLU A 377 -3.69 3.07 31.77
C GLU A 377 -2.59 4.14 31.65
N ILE A 378 -2.65 5.02 30.67
CA ILE A 378 -1.72 6.15 30.49
C ILE A 378 -2.31 7.49 30.93
N GLY A 379 -3.36 7.48 31.77
CA GLY A 379 -3.98 8.70 32.31
C GLY A 379 -5.29 9.10 31.67
N GLY A 380 -5.79 8.31 30.71
CA GLY A 380 -7.10 8.50 30.08
C GLY A 380 -7.12 9.54 28.96
N ALA A 381 -8.26 9.58 28.29
CA ALA A 381 -8.59 10.61 27.27
C ALA A 381 -9.75 11.48 27.76
N THR A 382 -9.78 12.74 27.32
CA THR A 382 -10.85 13.68 27.65
C THR A 382 -12.05 13.60 26.71
N VAL A 383 -11.90 12.87 25.60
CA VAL A 383 -12.93 12.62 24.61
C VAL A 383 -13.08 11.11 24.42
N PRO A 384 -14.28 10.61 24.02
CA PRO A 384 -14.42 9.22 23.64
C PRO A 384 -13.57 8.92 22.41
N LEU A 385 -13.07 7.68 22.31
CA LEU A 385 -12.42 7.21 21.11
C LEU A 385 -13.45 7.08 19.98
N HIS A 386 -13.00 7.31 18.74
CA HIS A 386 -13.83 7.13 17.56
C HIS A 386 -14.36 5.68 17.48
N HIS A 387 -15.66 5.55 17.27
CA HIS A 387 -16.31 4.24 17.13
C HIS A 387 -16.36 3.80 15.66
N TRP A 388 -15.74 2.67 15.35
CA TRP A 388 -15.73 2.14 14.00
C TRP A 388 -17.01 1.35 13.70
N GLU A 389 -17.75 1.77 12.68
CA GLU A 389 -18.84 0.97 12.14
C GLU A 389 -18.32 -0.19 11.30
N ASN A 390 -18.97 -1.35 11.39
CA ASN A 390 -18.68 -2.47 10.51
C ASN A 390 -19.25 -2.20 9.11
N ILE A 391 -18.37 -1.91 8.15
CA ILE A 391 -18.74 -1.64 6.76
C ILE A 391 -18.67 -2.88 5.85
N ILE A 392 -18.30 -4.03 6.40
CA ILE A 392 -18.27 -5.29 5.65
C ILE A 392 -19.72 -5.78 5.50
N PRO A 393 -20.22 -5.99 4.27
CA PRO A 393 -21.57 -6.50 4.07
C PRO A 393 -21.74 -7.87 4.75
N PRO A 394 -22.89 -8.13 5.38
CA PRO A 394 -23.15 -9.47 5.89
C PRO A 394 -23.11 -10.50 4.74
N PRO A 395 -22.67 -11.73 5.00
CA PRO A 395 -22.68 -12.77 3.98
C PRO A 395 -24.10 -12.93 3.42
N PRO A 396 -24.26 -13.20 2.10
CA PRO A 396 -25.57 -13.36 1.52
C PRO A 396 -26.32 -14.46 2.27
N THR A 397 -27.52 -14.14 2.73
CA THR A 397 -28.40 -15.12 3.36
C THR A 397 -28.59 -16.29 2.38
N PRO A 398 -28.33 -17.54 2.80
CA PRO A 398 -28.52 -18.66 1.91
C PRO A 398 -29.98 -18.66 1.42
N THR A 399 -30.15 -18.54 0.11
CA THR A 399 -31.49 -18.67 -0.50
C THR A 399 -32.04 -20.01 -0.08
N PRO A 400 -33.24 -20.08 0.54
CA PRO A 400 -33.80 -21.35 0.94
C PRO A 400 -33.89 -22.24 -0.31
N ILE A 401 -33.25 -23.40 -0.24
CA ILE A 401 -33.33 -24.37 -1.31
C ILE A 401 -34.83 -24.69 -1.44
N PRO A 402 -35.45 -24.51 -2.63
CA PRO A 402 -36.86 -24.85 -2.80
C PRO A 402 -37.03 -26.31 -2.39
N THR A 403 -37.74 -26.51 -1.30
CA THR A 403 -38.16 -27.85 -0.88
C THR A 403 -38.98 -28.42 -2.02
N LEU A 404 -38.45 -29.43 -2.68
CA LEU A 404 -39.21 -30.12 -3.72
C LEU A 404 -40.50 -30.56 -3.07
N SER A 405 -41.64 -30.01 -3.51
CA SER A 405 -42.96 -30.52 -3.13
C SER A 405 -43.01 -32.01 -3.42
N PRO A 406 -43.48 -32.82 -2.49
CA PRO A 406 -43.60 -34.26 -2.76
C PRO A 406 -44.40 -34.46 -4.03
N THR A 407 -43.80 -35.13 -5.00
CA THR A 407 -44.47 -35.55 -6.23
C THR A 407 -45.75 -36.29 -5.84
N PRO A 408 -46.94 -35.89 -6.34
CA PRO A 408 -48.15 -36.61 -6.01
C PRO A 408 -48.01 -38.06 -6.50
N THR A 409 -48.17 -39.00 -5.58
CA THR A 409 -48.20 -40.43 -5.85
C THR A 409 -49.34 -40.69 -6.84
N SER A 410 -49.00 -41.08 -8.04
CA SER A 410 -49.99 -41.47 -9.06
C SER A 410 -50.71 -42.71 -8.60
N THR A 411 -52.00 -42.56 -8.33
CA THR A 411 -52.96 -43.68 -8.14
C THR A 411 -53.04 -44.49 -9.44
N PRO A 412 -52.90 -45.82 -9.42
CA PRO A 412 -53.04 -46.62 -10.63
C PRO A 412 -54.48 -46.57 -11.12
N SER A 413 -54.68 -46.13 -12.35
CA SER A 413 -55.97 -46.20 -13.08
C SER A 413 -56.02 -47.50 -13.82
N PRO A 414 -57.22 -48.18 -13.87
CA PRO A 414 -57.36 -49.46 -14.52
C PRO A 414 -57.32 -49.36 -16.06
N SER A 415 -56.70 -50.34 -16.70
CA SER A 415 -56.69 -50.52 -18.14
C SER A 415 -58.06 -50.68 -18.74
N PRO A 416 -58.28 -50.22 -19.97
CA PRO A 416 -59.02 -50.95 -20.93
C PRO A 416 -58.29 -51.23 -22.26
N ASP A 417 -58.65 -52.34 -22.82
CA ASP A 417 -58.13 -52.95 -24.01
C ASP A 417 -58.34 -52.18 -25.33
N THR A 418 -57.48 -52.59 -26.27
CA THR A 418 -57.64 -52.78 -27.74
C THR A 418 -57.72 -51.60 -28.68
N SER A 419 -56.71 -51.63 -29.57
CA SER A 419 -56.71 -51.53 -31.05
C SER A 419 -56.97 -50.14 -31.69
N THR A 420 -56.07 -49.68 -32.43
CA THR A 420 -55.90 -49.65 -33.90
C THR A 420 -54.84 -48.61 -34.31
N THR A 421 -53.98 -49.05 -35.18
CA THR A 421 -52.94 -48.26 -35.95
C THR A 421 -53.65 -47.55 -37.15
N PRO A 422 -52.91 -46.72 -37.99
CA PRO A 422 -51.91 -45.64 -37.81
C PRO A 422 -52.30 -44.35 -38.54
N SER A 423 -51.65 -43.25 -38.35
CA SER A 423 -51.38 -42.31 -39.44
C SER A 423 -50.41 -41.15 -39.03
N ALA A 424 -49.36 -41.09 -39.80
CA ALA A 424 -48.60 -39.89 -40.32
C ALA A 424 -48.25 -38.66 -39.44
N SER A 425 -46.97 -38.41 -39.42
CA SER A 425 -46.27 -37.17 -39.18
C SER A 425 -46.92 -35.91 -39.76
N PRO A 426 -46.56 -34.68 -39.25
CA PRO A 426 -45.28 -34.10 -39.70
C PRO A 426 -44.45 -33.42 -38.61
N SER A 427 -43.18 -33.45 -38.91
CA SER A 427 -42.08 -32.71 -38.25
C SER A 427 -42.32 -31.19 -38.20
N ALA A 428 -42.14 -30.59 -37.04
CA ALA A 428 -41.90 -29.15 -36.90
C ALA A 428 -40.48 -28.90 -36.40
N THR A 429 -39.66 -28.44 -37.30
CA THR A 429 -38.29 -28.00 -37.08
C THR A 429 -38.32 -26.61 -36.44
N PHE A 430 -37.86 -26.48 -35.21
CA PHE A 430 -37.55 -25.19 -34.64
C PHE A 430 -36.09 -24.85 -34.92
N ALA A 431 -35.86 -23.82 -35.76
CA ALA A 431 -34.59 -23.23 -36.03
C ALA A 431 -34.29 -22.18 -34.98
N PHE A 432 -33.14 -22.27 -34.32
CA PHE A 432 -32.56 -21.22 -33.51
C PHE A 432 -31.74 -20.28 -34.41
N PRO A 433 -31.80 -18.94 -34.23
CA PRO A 433 -30.98 -18.02 -34.98
C PRO A 433 -29.56 -17.96 -34.37
N ILE A 434 -28.57 -18.17 -35.23
CA ILE A 434 -27.15 -17.96 -34.94
C ILE A 434 -26.85 -16.46 -35.13
N PRO A 435 -26.20 -15.77 -34.17
CA PRO A 435 -25.73 -14.41 -34.41
C PRO A 435 -24.48 -14.45 -35.27
N THR A 436 -24.54 -13.78 -36.42
CA THR A 436 -23.41 -13.49 -37.32
C THR A 436 -22.47 -12.50 -36.69
N THR A 437 -21.26 -12.92 -36.38
CA THR A 437 -20.13 -12.04 -36.06
C THR A 437 -19.48 -11.54 -37.35
N SER A 438 -19.55 -10.22 -37.58
CA SER A 438 -18.83 -9.54 -38.63
C SER A 438 -17.34 -9.48 -38.29
N VAL A 439 -16.52 -10.07 -39.13
CA VAL A 439 -15.05 -10.00 -39.09
C VAL A 439 -14.64 -8.66 -39.66
N SER A 440 -14.04 -7.79 -38.83
CA SER A 440 -13.34 -6.59 -39.24
C SER A 440 -11.88 -6.94 -39.57
N THR A 441 -11.47 -6.70 -40.80
CA THR A 441 -10.12 -6.93 -41.27
C THR A 441 -9.16 -5.89 -40.68
N ALA A 442 -8.23 -6.33 -39.87
CA ALA A 442 -7.16 -5.53 -39.32
C ALA A 442 -6.04 -5.36 -40.36
N SER A 443 -5.67 -4.11 -40.62
CA SER A 443 -4.57 -3.69 -41.49
C SER A 443 -3.23 -4.06 -40.84
N THR A 444 -2.36 -4.67 -41.62
CA THR A 444 -0.97 -5.00 -41.29
C THR A 444 -0.11 -3.74 -41.13
N PRO A 445 0.68 -3.54 -40.10
CA PRO A 445 1.66 -2.46 -40.04
C PRO A 445 2.93 -2.83 -40.81
N ALA A 446 3.47 -1.85 -41.53
CA ALA A 446 4.69 -1.91 -42.34
C ALA A 446 5.93 -2.11 -41.45
N PRO A 447 7.01 -2.78 -41.94
CA PRO A 447 8.21 -3.02 -41.18
C PRO A 447 9.11 -1.78 -41.04
N SER A 448 9.60 -1.54 -39.83
CA SER A 448 10.61 -0.51 -39.55
C SER A 448 11.98 -0.89 -40.11
N PRO A 449 12.81 0.07 -40.50
CA PRO A 449 14.12 -0.20 -41.11
C PRO A 449 15.15 -0.64 -40.06
N SER A 450 15.86 -1.72 -40.36
CA SER A 450 16.99 -2.25 -39.61
C SER A 450 18.20 -1.31 -39.71
N ILE A 451 18.73 -0.88 -38.57
CA ILE A 451 20.03 -0.22 -38.47
C ILE A 451 21.11 -1.31 -38.33
N SER A 452 21.92 -1.44 -39.38
CA SER A 452 23.11 -2.28 -39.43
C SER A 452 24.21 -1.64 -38.58
N ARG A 453 24.75 -2.41 -37.62
CA ARG A 453 26.04 -2.13 -37.02
C ARG A 453 27.12 -2.93 -37.75
N SER A 454 28.18 -2.29 -38.15
CA SER A 454 29.48 -2.86 -38.45
C SER A 454 30.61 -1.86 -38.16
N PRO A 455 31.86 -2.31 -38.00
CA PRO A 455 32.48 -2.95 -36.85
C PRO A 455 33.19 -1.95 -35.95
#